data_4f1b99658412d6028f60f249ff4d7ab9
#
_entry.id   4f1b99658412d6028f60f249ff4d7ab9
#
_cell.length_a   1.000
_cell.length_b   1.000
_cell.length_c   1.000
_cell.angle_alpha   90.00
_cell.angle_beta   90.00
_cell.angle_gamma   90.00
#
_symmetry.space_group_name_H-M   'P 1'
#
loop_
_entity.id
_entity.type
_entity.pdbx_description
1 polymer ?
#
loop_
_entity_poly.entity_id
_entity_poly.type
_entity_poly.pdbx_seq_one_letter_code
_entity_poly.pdbx_strand_id
1 'polypeptide(L)'
;RKELERNGSIFQTTVDSEVIFHLMARSGLTDFLDAFIAALRRVEGAYSLLVLTSTALYAARDPMGFRPLVMGRHKKSGAVVFASETCAFDITDVEYERDIEPGEIVRVTDQGVESFHPFGDTPESLCIFENIYFSRPDSYIFNRSVYDVRKNLGRELALEHPVDADCV
;
A
#
# COMPACT_ATOMS: atom_id res chain seq x y z
N ARG A 1 -5.12 -12.89 15.97
CA ARG A 1 -4.28 -14.06 16.03
C ARG A 1 -4.67 -14.95 17.21
N LYS A 2 -4.60 -14.46 18.48
CA LYS A 2 -4.93 -15.25 19.68
C LYS A 2 -6.30 -15.93 19.63
N GLU A 3 -7.32 -15.27 19.08
CA GLU A 3 -8.66 -15.86 18.88
C GLU A 3 -8.63 -17.03 17.89
N LEU A 4 -7.91 -16.89 16.77
CA LEU A 4 -7.77 -17.94 15.77
C LEU A 4 -7.02 -19.15 16.34
N GLU A 5 -5.96 -18.93 17.10
CA GLU A 5 -5.21 -20.00 17.79
C GLU A 5 -6.09 -20.76 18.79
N ARG A 6 -6.88 -20.05 19.62
CA ARG A 6 -7.85 -20.68 20.54
C ARG A 6 -8.90 -21.52 19.81
N ASN A 7 -9.22 -21.14 18.59
CA ASN A 7 -10.17 -21.83 17.73
C ASN A 7 -9.52 -22.89 16.82
N GLY A 8 -8.27 -23.30 17.11
CA GLY A 8 -7.57 -24.38 16.44
C GLY A 8 -6.81 -24.02 15.17
N SER A 9 -6.59 -22.73 14.87
CA SER A 9 -5.70 -22.34 13.76
C SER A 9 -4.25 -22.54 14.18
N ILE A 10 -3.47 -23.19 13.32
CA ILE A 10 -2.04 -23.44 13.52
C ILE A 10 -1.28 -22.45 12.64
N PHE A 11 -0.58 -21.51 13.26
CA PHE A 11 0.27 -20.55 12.58
C PHE A 11 1.67 -21.14 12.37
N GLN A 12 2.20 -21.00 11.17
CA GLN A 12 3.53 -21.50 10.81
C GLN A 12 4.61 -20.43 10.99
N THR A 13 4.23 -19.16 11.01
CA THR A 13 5.14 -18.03 11.11
C THR A 13 4.71 -17.05 12.19
N THR A 14 5.57 -16.08 12.50
CA THR A 14 5.25 -14.93 13.37
C THR A 14 4.72 -13.73 12.59
N VAL A 15 4.64 -13.83 11.26
CA VAL A 15 4.19 -12.77 10.37
C VAL A 15 2.71 -12.48 10.62
N ASP A 16 2.38 -11.20 10.76
CA ASP A 16 1.02 -10.74 11.07
C ASP A 16 0.05 -10.95 9.90
N SER A 17 0.49 -10.82 8.65
CA SER A 17 -0.33 -11.04 7.46
C SER A 17 -0.83 -12.48 7.31
N GLU A 18 -0.22 -13.48 7.97
CA GLU A 18 -0.72 -14.87 7.99
C GLU A 18 -2.15 -14.96 8.55
N VAL A 19 -2.53 -14.04 9.43
CA VAL A 19 -3.89 -13.94 9.99
C VAL A 19 -4.93 -13.81 8.88
N ILE A 20 -4.64 -13.11 7.80
CA ILE A 20 -5.56 -12.87 6.68
C ILE A 20 -5.96 -14.21 6.04
N PHE A 21 -5.00 -15.08 5.77
CA PHE A 21 -5.27 -16.39 5.16
C PHE A 21 -6.10 -17.30 6.08
N HIS A 22 -5.86 -17.25 7.39
CA HIS A 22 -6.70 -17.98 8.36
C HIS A 22 -8.12 -17.43 8.42
N LEU A 23 -8.30 -16.12 8.31
CA LEU A 23 -9.62 -15.49 8.25
C LEU A 23 -10.34 -15.87 6.96
N MET A 24 -9.66 -15.87 5.82
CA MET A 24 -10.20 -16.33 4.53
C MET A 24 -10.65 -17.78 4.61
N ALA A 25 -9.79 -18.69 5.08
CA ALA A 25 -10.10 -20.11 5.19
C ALA A 25 -11.31 -20.40 6.09
N ARG A 26 -11.58 -19.55 7.07
CA ARG A 26 -12.71 -19.68 8.01
C ARG A 26 -13.95 -18.90 7.57
N SER A 27 -13.92 -18.16 6.49
CA SER A 27 -15.06 -17.38 6.01
C SER A 27 -16.21 -18.25 5.47
N GLY A 28 -15.90 -19.47 5.03
CA GLY A 28 -16.84 -20.34 4.33
C GLY A 28 -17.14 -19.93 2.89
N LEU A 29 -16.48 -18.87 2.40
CA LEU A 29 -16.63 -18.36 1.03
C LEU A 29 -15.70 -19.12 0.08
N THR A 30 -16.19 -19.43 -1.11
CA THR A 30 -15.43 -20.18 -2.13
C THR A 30 -14.75 -19.26 -3.14
N ASP A 31 -15.30 -18.07 -3.40
CA ASP A 31 -14.67 -17.07 -4.23
C ASP A 31 -13.52 -16.40 -3.46
N PHE A 32 -12.37 -16.28 -4.13
CA PHE A 32 -11.16 -15.73 -3.50
C PHE A 32 -11.34 -14.26 -3.11
N LEU A 33 -11.90 -13.43 -4.01
CA LEU A 33 -12.08 -12.01 -3.75
C LEU A 33 -13.05 -11.76 -2.60
N ASP A 34 -14.16 -12.47 -2.57
CA ASP A 34 -15.15 -12.38 -1.49
C ASP A 34 -14.56 -12.79 -0.14
N ALA A 35 -13.80 -13.90 -0.11
CA ALA A 35 -13.11 -14.36 1.10
C ALA A 35 -12.03 -13.35 1.55
N PHE A 36 -11.29 -12.76 0.61
CA PHE A 36 -10.27 -11.75 0.89
C PHE A 36 -10.90 -10.47 1.46
N ILE A 37 -11.96 -9.96 0.85
CA ILE A 37 -12.72 -8.81 1.35
C ILE A 37 -13.25 -9.08 2.76
N ALA A 38 -13.86 -10.25 2.99
CA ALA A 38 -14.39 -10.63 4.30
C ALA A 38 -13.30 -10.71 5.37
N ALA A 39 -12.12 -11.19 5.01
CA ALA A 39 -10.95 -11.21 5.89
C ALA A 39 -10.45 -9.80 6.21
N LEU A 40 -10.27 -8.94 5.19
CA LEU A 40 -9.76 -7.58 5.36
C LEU A 40 -10.70 -6.71 6.20
N ARG A 41 -12.01 -6.92 6.14
CA ARG A 41 -12.98 -6.22 7.01
C ARG A 41 -12.80 -6.53 8.51
N ARG A 42 -12.08 -7.60 8.86
CA ARG A 42 -11.77 -7.98 10.24
C ARG A 42 -10.36 -7.56 10.68
N VAL A 43 -9.58 -7.03 9.76
CA VAL A 43 -8.22 -6.54 10.04
C VAL A 43 -8.29 -5.06 10.40
N GLU A 44 -7.77 -4.72 11.57
CA GLU A 44 -7.58 -3.35 12.02
C GLU A 44 -6.10 -2.97 11.86
N GLY A 45 -5.84 -1.80 11.29
CA GLY A 45 -4.50 -1.25 11.10
C GLY A 45 -4.15 -0.98 9.65
N ALA A 46 -2.93 -0.46 9.45
CA ALA A 46 -2.40 -0.11 8.15
C ALA A 46 -1.88 -1.33 7.40
N TYR A 47 -2.18 -1.43 6.12
CA TYR A 47 -1.60 -2.44 5.25
C TYR A 47 -1.50 -1.98 3.79
N SER A 48 -0.45 -2.45 3.12
CA SER A 48 -0.30 -2.47 1.68
C SER A 48 0.11 -3.89 1.29
N LEU A 49 -0.79 -4.62 0.65
CA LEU A 49 -0.67 -6.06 0.43
C LEU A 49 -0.62 -6.40 -1.05
N LEU A 50 0.22 -7.36 -1.38
CA LEU A 50 0.20 -8.06 -2.67
C LEU A 50 -0.05 -9.54 -2.41
N VAL A 51 -1.04 -10.11 -3.08
CA VAL A 51 -1.36 -11.55 -2.97
C VAL A 51 -1.38 -12.16 -4.37
N LEU A 52 -0.50 -13.12 -4.59
CA LEU A 52 -0.45 -13.88 -5.83
C LEU A 52 -1.18 -15.20 -5.70
N THR A 53 -2.07 -15.47 -6.64
CA THR A 53 -2.76 -16.75 -6.80
C THR A 53 -2.31 -17.44 -8.10
N SER A 54 -2.85 -18.60 -8.41
CA SER A 54 -2.58 -19.29 -9.68
C SER A 54 -3.12 -18.56 -10.92
N THR A 55 -4.07 -17.63 -10.75
CA THR A 55 -4.80 -16.99 -11.86
C THR A 55 -4.85 -15.47 -11.78
N ALA A 56 -4.44 -14.87 -10.66
CA ALA A 56 -4.54 -13.43 -10.46
C ALA A 56 -3.49 -12.90 -9.48
N LEU A 57 -3.12 -11.63 -9.64
CA LEU A 57 -2.43 -10.82 -8.65
C LEU A 57 -3.42 -9.83 -8.06
N TYR A 58 -3.50 -9.78 -6.74
CA TYR A 58 -4.30 -8.81 -5.99
C TYR A 58 -3.39 -7.82 -5.30
N ALA A 59 -3.71 -6.53 -5.42
CA ALA A 59 -3.09 -5.46 -4.64
C ALA A 59 -4.18 -4.80 -3.78
N ALA A 60 -3.94 -4.65 -2.49
CA ALA A 60 -4.91 -4.05 -1.57
C ALA A 60 -4.25 -3.01 -0.67
N ARG A 61 -4.88 -1.85 -0.54
CA ARG A 61 -4.48 -0.78 0.34
C ARG A 61 -5.52 -0.60 1.46
N ASP A 62 -5.08 -0.33 2.67
CA ASP A 62 -5.99 -0.17 3.82
C ASP A 62 -6.99 0.99 3.60
N PRO A 63 -8.17 0.94 4.27
CA PRO A 63 -9.24 1.92 4.05
C PRO A 63 -8.86 3.37 4.38
N MET A 64 -7.88 3.59 5.26
CA MET A 64 -7.39 4.93 5.60
C MET A 64 -6.25 5.39 4.68
N GLY A 65 -5.73 4.49 3.83
CA GLY A 65 -4.61 4.78 2.94
C GLY A 65 -3.31 5.14 3.67
N PHE A 66 -3.09 4.54 4.85
CA PHE A 66 -2.03 4.93 5.76
C PHE A 66 -0.63 4.85 5.13
N ARG A 67 -0.36 3.75 4.42
CA ARG A 67 0.91 3.55 3.68
C ARG A 67 0.69 3.70 2.18
N PRO A 68 1.72 4.14 1.43
CA PRO A 68 1.59 4.26 -0.02
C PRO A 68 1.56 2.90 -0.70
N LEU A 69 0.88 2.85 -1.85
CA LEU A 69 0.91 1.76 -2.80
C LEU A 69 0.65 2.35 -4.18
N VAL A 70 1.56 2.13 -5.11
CA VAL A 70 1.51 2.69 -6.46
C VAL A 70 1.46 1.60 -7.51
N MET A 71 0.84 1.91 -8.65
CA MET A 71 0.74 1.04 -9.81
C MET A 71 1.38 1.70 -11.02
N GLY A 72 2.05 0.90 -11.83
CA GLY A 72 2.63 1.31 -13.09
C GLY A 72 2.66 0.19 -14.11
N ARG A 73 3.13 0.51 -15.31
CA ARG A 73 3.27 -0.45 -16.42
C ARG A 73 4.71 -0.52 -16.90
N HIS A 74 5.22 -1.73 -17.00
CA HIS A 74 6.53 -1.95 -17.61
C HIS A 74 6.51 -1.62 -19.10
N LYS A 75 7.37 -0.69 -19.53
CA LYS A 75 7.31 -0.05 -20.85
C LYS A 75 7.37 -1.03 -22.04
N LYS A 76 8.14 -2.10 -21.90
CA LYS A 76 8.32 -3.06 -23.00
C LYS A 76 7.26 -4.15 -23.04
N SER A 77 6.86 -4.69 -21.89
CA SER A 77 5.95 -5.84 -21.82
C SER A 77 4.49 -5.45 -21.56
N GLY A 78 4.22 -4.22 -21.10
CA GLY A 78 2.90 -3.81 -20.64
C GLY A 78 2.46 -4.44 -19.33
N ALA A 79 3.35 -5.20 -18.67
CA ALA A 79 3.03 -5.86 -17.40
C ALA A 79 2.71 -4.83 -16.31
N VAL A 80 1.69 -5.12 -15.52
CA VAL A 80 1.33 -4.31 -14.35
C VAL A 80 2.32 -4.58 -13.22
N VAL A 81 2.81 -3.51 -12.62
CA VAL A 81 3.78 -3.53 -11.51
C VAL A 81 3.25 -2.72 -10.36
N PHE A 82 3.36 -3.25 -9.16
CA PHE A 82 3.03 -2.54 -7.91
C PHE A 82 4.30 -2.30 -7.10
N ALA A 83 4.37 -1.17 -6.43
CA ALA A 83 5.45 -0.81 -5.52
C ALA A 83 4.93 0.07 -4.39
N SER A 84 5.70 0.20 -3.32
CA SER A 84 5.42 1.17 -2.25
C SER A 84 5.74 2.60 -2.70
N GLU A 85 6.75 2.78 -3.59
CA GLU A 85 7.27 4.07 -3.99
C GLU A 85 7.58 4.10 -5.49
N THR A 86 7.43 5.27 -6.10
CA THR A 86 7.70 5.44 -7.55
C THR A 86 9.18 5.29 -7.91
N CYS A 87 10.11 5.52 -6.99
CA CYS A 87 11.55 5.32 -7.24
C CYS A 87 11.89 3.86 -7.66
N ALA A 88 11.06 2.88 -7.29
CA ALA A 88 11.22 1.50 -7.75
C ALA A 88 10.93 1.36 -9.25
N PHE A 89 10.10 2.21 -9.80
CA PHE A 89 9.76 2.22 -11.23
C PHE A 89 10.89 2.76 -12.10
N ASP A 90 11.65 3.75 -11.59
CA ASP A 90 12.77 4.35 -12.34
C ASP A 90 13.87 3.33 -12.65
N ILE A 91 14.13 2.41 -11.71
CA ILE A 91 15.17 1.38 -11.87
C ILE A 91 14.67 0.12 -12.59
N THR A 92 13.36 -0.02 -12.80
CA THR A 92 12.75 -1.22 -13.40
C THR A 92 12.09 -0.95 -14.76
N ASP A 93 12.31 0.22 -15.37
CA ASP A 93 11.74 0.64 -16.66
C ASP A 93 10.20 0.57 -16.68
N VAL A 94 9.59 0.97 -15.55
CA VAL A 94 8.14 1.04 -15.36
C VAL A 94 7.67 2.49 -15.45
N GLU A 95 6.59 2.72 -16.16
CA GLU A 95 5.90 4.00 -16.20
C GLU A 95 4.85 4.05 -15.11
N TYR A 96 4.90 5.11 -14.27
CA TYR A 96 3.89 5.35 -13.24
C TYR A 96 2.52 5.58 -13.86
N GLU A 97 1.50 4.93 -13.37
CA GLU A 97 0.12 5.08 -13.83
C GLU A 97 -0.72 5.83 -12.80
N ARG A 98 -0.76 5.37 -11.56
CA ARG A 98 -1.50 6.01 -10.47
C ARG A 98 -1.16 5.43 -9.08
N ASP A 99 -1.58 6.13 -8.05
CA ASP A 99 -1.69 5.56 -6.71
C ASP A 99 -2.88 4.60 -6.63
N ILE A 100 -2.79 3.59 -5.78
CA ILE A 100 -3.94 2.79 -5.36
C ILE A 100 -4.70 3.59 -4.30
N GLU A 101 -6.01 3.73 -4.49
CA GLU A 101 -6.84 4.52 -3.60
C GLU A 101 -6.98 3.88 -2.19
N PRO A 102 -7.24 4.66 -1.14
CA PRO A 102 -7.58 4.12 0.16
C PRO A 102 -8.76 3.15 0.08
N GLY A 103 -8.59 1.96 0.64
CA GLY A 103 -9.61 0.91 0.61
C GLY A 103 -9.80 0.22 -0.75
N GLU A 104 -8.98 0.52 -1.74
CA GLU A 104 -9.05 -0.12 -3.04
C GLU A 104 -8.38 -1.50 -3.01
N ILE A 105 -9.01 -2.45 -3.72
CA ILE A 105 -8.43 -3.73 -4.11
C ILE A 105 -8.36 -3.77 -5.63
N VAL A 106 -7.16 -3.94 -6.17
CA VAL A 106 -6.95 -4.13 -7.61
C VAL A 106 -6.70 -5.60 -7.88
N ARG A 107 -7.43 -6.16 -8.86
CA ARG A 107 -7.20 -7.51 -9.39
C ARG A 107 -6.60 -7.41 -10.78
N VAL A 108 -5.49 -8.10 -11.00
CA VAL A 108 -4.84 -8.22 -12.29
C VAL A 108 -4.90 -9.68 -12.74
N THR A 109 -5.44 -9.91 -13.94
CA THR A 109 -5.56 -11.23 -14.60
C THR A 109 -5.11 -11.13 -16.04
N ASP A 110 -5.13 -12.24 -16.76
CA ASP A 110 -4.92 -12.28 -18.21
C ASP A 110 -6.00 -11.49 -18.99
N GLN A 111 -7.16 -11.22 -18.37
CA GLN A 111 -8.26 -10.47 -18.97
C GLN A 111 -8.12 -8.96 -18.76
N GLY A 112 -7.25 -8.52 -17.85
CA GLY A 112 -7.01 -7.11 -17.55
C GLY A 112 -6.94 -6.77 -16.08
N VAL A 113 -7.18 -5.49 -15.80
CA VAL A 113 -7.13 -4.88 -14.46
C VAL A 113 -8.53 -4.45 -14.05
N GLU A 114 -8.93 -4.81 -12.84
CA GLU A 114 -10.23 -4.45 -12.26
C GLU A 114 -10.02 -3.87 -10.86
N SER A 115 -10.80 -2.84 -10.52
CA SER A 115 -10.78 -2.18 -9.21
C SER A 115 -12.05 -2.42 -8.43
N PHE A 116 -11.91 -2.63 -7.11
CA PHE A 116 -13.01 -2.86 -6.18
C PHE A 116 -12.84 -1.96 -4.96
N HIS A 117 -13.93 -1.34 -4.48
CA HIS A 117 -13.97 -0.45 -3.33
C HIS A 117 -14.94 -0.98 -2.26
N PRO A 118 -14.59 -2.06 -1.55
CA PRO A 118 -15.53 -2.79 -0.69
C PRO A 118 -15.75 -2.14 0.69
N PHE A 119 -14.99 -1.09 1.07
CA PHE A 119 -14.96 -0.61 2.46
C PHE A 119 -15.80 0.65 2.72
N GLY A 120 -16.37 1.28 1.68
CA GLY A 120 -17.07 2.55 1.80
C GLY A 120 -16.13 3.74 2.07
N ASP A 121 -16.70 4.90 2.33
CA ASP A 121 -15.94 6.14 2.56
C ASP A 121 -15.32 6.11 3.95
N THR A 122 -14.00 6.14 4.00
CA THR A 122 -13.19 6.27 5.23
C THR A 122 -12.32 7.52 5.12
N PRO A 123 -12.22 8.35 6.17
CA PRO A 123 -11.32 9.50 6.16
C PRO A 123 -9.87 9.07 5.95
N GLU A 124 -9.18 9.69 5.00
CA GLU A 124 -7.77 9.44 4.77
C GLU A 124 -6.93 9.80 6.00
N SER A 125 -5.95 8.97 6.30
CA SER A 125 -5.01 9.15 7.41
C SER A 125 -3.59 8.82 6.95
N LEU A 126 -3.09 9.60 6.00
CA LEU A 126 -1.79 9.40 5.36
C LEU A 126 -0.65 9.55 6.38
N CYS A 127 0.30 8.63 6.36
CA CYS A 127 1.44 8.66 7.25
C CYS A 127 2.39 9.81 6.89
N ILE A 128 2.48 10.83 7.75
CA ILE A 128 3.39 11.97 7.54
C ILE A 128 4.87 11.54 7.49
N PHE A 129 5.24 10.46 8.19
CA PHE A 129 6.61 9.95 8.20
C PHE A 129 7.09 9.45 6.83
N GLU A 130 6.19 9.14 5.90
CA GLU A 130 6.58 8.87 4.51
C GLU A 130 7.30 10.07 3.90
N ASN A 131 6.77 11.27 4.08
CA ASN A 131 7.38 12.49 3.58
C ASN A 131 8.63 12.91 4.38
N ILE A 132 8.64 12.66 5.71
CA ILE A 132 9.73 13.11 6.59
C ILE A 132 10.95 12.19 6.48
N TYR A 133 10.74 10.87 6.52
CA TYR A 133 11.82 9.91 6.74
C TYR A 133 11.80 8.66 5.85
N PHE A 134 10.63 7.99 5.68
CA PHE A 134 10.61 6.65 5.09
C PHE A 134 10.90 6.65 3.58
N SER A 135 10.23 7.51 2.83
CA SER A 135 10.34 7.50 1.37
C SER A 135 11.63 8.13 0.88
N ARG A 136 12.12 7.65 -0.25
CA ARG A 136 13.28 8.26 -0.91
C ARG A 136 12.94 9.67 -1.40
N PRO A 137 13.93 10.61 -1.40
CA PRO A 137 13.68 11.99 -1.84
C PRO A 137 13.18 12.10 -3.28
N ASP A 138 13.60 11.20 -4.15
CA ASP A 138 13.22 11.13 -5.57
C ASP A 138 11.87 10.47 -5.83
N SER A 139 11.19 9.99 -4.78
CA SER A 139 9.87 9.39 -4.88
C SER A 139 8.75 10.44 -4.99
N TYR A 140 7.68 10.03 -5.69
CA TYR A 140 6.40 10.72 -5.73
C TYR A 140 5.37 9.83 -5.04
N ILE A 141 4.81 10.31 -3.93
CA ILE A 141 3.83 9.57 -3.11
C ILE A 141 2.71 10.50 -2.65
N PHE A 142 1.51 9.96 -2.48
CA PHE A 142 0.35 10.75 -2.07
C PHE A 142 0.15 12.01 -2.94
N ASN A 143 0.41 11.87 -4.25
CA ASN A 143 0.36 12.97 -5.22
C ASN A 143 1.32 14.13 -4.91
N ARG A 144 2.45 13.88 -4.25
CA ARG A 144 3.46 14.90 -3.90
C ARG A 144 4.88 14.39 -4.11
N SER A 145 5.76 15.28 -4.56
CA SER A 145 7.20 15.05 -4.56
C SER A 145 7.72 15.07 -3.11
N VAL A 146 8.37 14.00 -2.70
CA VAL A 146 8.99 13.91 -1.36
C VAL A 146 10.06 14.98 -1.18
N TYR A 147 10.86 15.24 -2.22
CA TYR A 147 11.88 16.29 -2.23
C TYR A 147 11.28 17.68 -1.96
N ASP A 148 10.20 18.03 -2.67
CA ASP A 148 9.59 19.35 -2.51
C ASP A 148 8.94 19.51 -1.14
N VAL A 149 8.33 18.46 -0.60
CA VAL A 149 7.80 18.49 0.77
C VAL A 149 8.90 18.73 1.78
N ARG A 150 10.01 17.98 1.70
CA ARG A 150 11.17 18.16 2.60
C ARG A 150 11.81 19.53 2.47
N LYS A 151 11.94 20.05 1.24
CA LYS A 151 12.46 21.41 1.00
C LYS A 151 11.57 22.47 1.63
N ASN A 152 10.25 22.32 1.54
CA ASN A 152 9.31 23.24 2.17
C ASN A 152 9.38 23.15 3.70
N LEU A 153 9.46 21.95 4.29
CA LEU A 153 9.67 21.78 5.73
C LEU A 153 10.96 22.48 6.21
N GLY A 154 12.04 22.33 5.45
CA GLY A 154 13.31 23.04 5.78
C GLY A 154 13.18 24.57 5.68
N ARG A 155 12.40 25.07 4.71
CA ARG A 155 12.13 26.51 4.59
C ARG A 155 11.34 27.04 5.78
N GLU A 156 10.26 26.34 6.17
CA GLU A 156 9.47 26.73 7.34
C GLU A 156 10.29 26.69 8.63
N LEU A 157 11.11 25.64 8.80
CA LEU A 157 12.03 25.55 9.94
C LEU A 157 13.02 26.72 10.02
N ALA A 158 13.57 27.14 8.88
CA ALA A 158 14.49 28.29 8.83
C ALA A 158 13.81 29.62 9.16
N LEU A 159 12.50 29.75 8.86
CA LEU A 159 11.71 30.92 9.23
C LEU A 159 11.35 30.93 10.72
N GLU A 160 10.98 29.78 11.28
CA GLU A 160 10.63 29.64 12.69
C GLU A 160 11.85 29.73 13.62
N HIS A 161 12.98 29.20 13.18
CA HIS A 161 14.22 29.10 13.96
C HIS A 161 15.43 29.58 13.14
N PRO A 162 15.51 30.89 12.86
CA PRO A 162 16.63 31.44 12.09
C PRO A 162 17.94 31.28 12.84
N VAL A 163 18.99 30.83 12.13
CA VAL A 163 20.32 30.65 12.64
C VAL A 163 21.29 31.50 11.82
N ASP A 164 22.17 32.23 12.49
CA ASP A 164 23.27 32.94 11.84
C ASP A 164 24.40 31.95 11.52
N ALA A 165 24.45 31.52 10.25
CA ALA A 165 25.38 30.50 9.78
C ALA A 165 25.83 30.79 8.35
N ASP A 166 27.09 30.50 8.05
CA ASP A 166 27.67 30.67 6.70
C ASP A 166 27.16 29.58 5.73
N CYS A 167 26.78 28.43 6.24
CA CYS A 167 26.24 27.30 5.47
C CYS A 167 25.36 26.43 6.35
N VAL A 168 24.30 25.86 5.75
CA VAL A 168 23.41 24.85 6.36
C VAL A 168 23.40 23.59 5.49
#